data_a6f2e83c9e7fef1f7f588613f3fce24e
#
_entry.id   a6f2e83c9e7fef1f7f588613f3fce24e
#
_cell.length_a   1.000
_cell.length_b   1.000
_cell.length_c   1.000
_cell.angle_alpha   90.00
_cell.angle_beta   90.00
_cell.angle_gamma   90.00
#
_symmetry.space_group_name_H-M   'P 1'
#
loop_
_entity.id
_entity.type
_entity.pdbx_description
1 polymer ?
#
loop_
_entity_poly.entity_id
_entity_poly.type
_entity_poly.pdbx_seq_one_letter_code
_entity_poly.pdbx_strand_id
1 'polypeptide(L)'
;RSSDLWTGIENIVLDSGSVFQRMAIERVVGKSKDGEAEKSIETVKGGFGKGYRFVYDAMHMLQQACDRHIEQGRNVILICHTTEGKVPNPQGEDFLQSRIDLIDNKQGPIRSLFESWADHIFFIARDVAVSGGKGSSKGTRAIQTQWSPWWTAKSRAIVVGGERVSLPPEVFYPNPKDDQDGAAEIWRLMGFNK
;
A
#
# COMPACT_ATOMS: atom_id res chain seq x y z
N ARG A 1 7.75 -34.48 -8.87
CA ARG A 1 7.70 -33.26 -9.70
C ARG A 1 6.57 -32.41 -9.11
N SER A 2 6.92 -31.45 -8.27
CA SER A 2 5.98 -30.42 -7.81
C SER A 2 5.55 -29.65 -9.07
N SER A 3 4.31 -29.84 -9.50
CA SER A 3 3.71 -28.94 -10.47
C SER A 3 3.72 -27.57 -9.81
N ASP A 4 4.39 -26.60 -10.41
CA ASP A 4 4.39 -25.24 -9.91
C ASP A 4 2.93 -24.76 -9.90
N LEU A 5 2.36 -24.61 -8.70
CA LEU A 5 0.97 -24.15 -8.50
C LEU A 5 0.72 -22.78 -9.11
N TRP A 6 1.78 -22.08 -9.46
CA TRP A 6 1.77 -20.71 -9.99
C TRP A 6 1.98 -20.66 -11.52
N THR A 7 2.02 -21.84 -12.21
CA THR A 7 2.15 -21.88 -13.67
C THR A 7 0.99 -21.15 -14.32
N GLY A 8 1.31 -20.20 -15.21
CA GLY A 8 0.31 -19.38 -15.91
C GLY A 8 -0.24 -18.19 -15.10
N ILE A 9 0.21 -18.01 -13.84
CA ILE A 9 -0.15 -16.83 -13.04
C ILE A 9 0.87 -15.73 -13.33
N GLU A 10 0.40 -14.62 -13.87
CA GLU A 10 1.22 -13.42 -14.16
C GLU A 10 1.10 -12.36 -13.06
N ASN A 11 -0.04 -12.27 -12.39
CA ASN A 11 -0.34 -11.25 -11.40
C ASN A 11 -0.79 -11.87 -10.08
N ILE A 12 -0.24 -11.38 -8.98
CA ILE A 12 -0.61 -11.75 -7.61
C ILE A 12 -1.13 -10.51 -6.91
N VAL A 13 -2.35 -10.59 -6.42
CA VAL A 13 -2.98 -9.49 -5.66
C VAL A 13 -3.14 -9.90 -4.21
N LEU A 14 -2.60 -9.10 -3.30
CA LEU A 14 -2.74 -9.26 -1.86
C LEU A 14 -3.69 -8.18 -1.31
N ASP A 15 -4.90 -8.61 -0.94
CA ASP A 15 -5.95 -7.74 -0.38
C ASP A 15 -6.23 -8.15 1.07
N SER A 16 -5.70 -7.44 2.03
CA SER A 16 -4.88 -6.24 1.99
C SER A 16 -3.66 -6.35 2.92
N GLY A 17 -2.62 -5.57 2.65
CA GLY A 17 -1.44 -5.48 3.51
C GLY A 17 -1.77 -5.02 4.93
N SER A 18 -2.75 -4.12 5.08
CA SER A 18 -3.24 -3.67 6.39
C SER A 18 -3.87 -4.81 7.19
N VAL A 19 -4.57 -5.74 6.53
CA VAL A 19 -5.13 -6.95 7.16
C VAL A 19 -4.01 -7.93 7.54
N PHE A 20 -3.03 -8.15 6.66
CA PHE A 20 -1.86 -8.98 6.97
C PHE A 20 -1.12 -8.46 8.21
N GLN A 21 -0.90 -7.15 8.30
CA GLN A 21 -0.30 -6.54 9.50
C GLN A 21 -1.14 -6.82 10.75
N ARG A 22 -2.46 -6.66 10.70
CA ARG A 22 -3.35 -6.96 11.82
C ARG A 22 -3.25 -8.42 12.26
N MET A 23 -3.25 -9.36 11.32
CA MET A 23 -3.06 -10.79 11.60
C MET A 23 -1.69 -11.06 12.25
N ALA A 24 -0.63 -10.37 11.81
CA ALA A 24 0.70 -10.47 12.41
C ALA A 24 0.69 -9.95 13.85
N ILE A 25 0.00 -8.84 14.12
CA ILE A 25 -0.18 -8.30 15.48
C ILE A 25 -0.90 -9.32 16.37
N GLU A 26 -2.04 -9.84 15.92
CA GLU A 26 -2.82 -10.84 16.66
C GLU A 26 -2.00 -12.08 16.97
N ARG A 27 -1.16 -12.53 16.04
CA ARG A 27 -0.25 -13.66 16.24
C ARG A 27 0.84 -13.36 17.27
N VAL A 28 1.40 -12.15 17.26
CA VAL A 28 2.48 -11.72 18.17
C VAL A 28 1.96 -11.52 19.59
N VAL A 29 0.81 -10.88 19.73
CA VAL A 29 0.16 -10.66 21.02
C VAL A 29 -0.34 -11.99 21.62
N GLY A 30 -0.83 -12.89 20.77
CA GLY A 30 -1.39 -14.17 21.19
C GLY A 30 -2.82 -14.01 21.71
N LYS A 31 -3.53 -15.13 21.82
CA LYS A 31 -4.80 -15.18 22.55
C LYS A 31 -4.47 -15.32 24.02
N SER A 32 -5.05 -14.48 24.88
CA SER A 32 -5.04 -14.71 26.33
C SER A 32 -5.62 -16.10 26.60
N LYS A 33 -4.79 -16.97 27.18
CA LYS A 33 -5.30 -18.16 27.87
C LYS A 33 -5.53 -17.72 29.30
N ASP A 34 -6.72 -17.86 29.81
CA ASP A 34 -7.04 -17.71 31.23
C ASP A 34 -7.23 -16.29 31.80
N GLY A 35 -7.92 -15.39 31.11
CA GLY A 35 -8.45 -14.16 31.75
C GLY A 35 -7.40 -13.16 32.28
N GLU A 36 -6.12 -13.33 31.97
CA GLU A 36 -5.11 -12.31 32.20
C GLU A 36 -5.36 -11.11 31.26
N ALA A 37 -5.03 -9.91 31.74
CA ALA A 37 -5.16 -8.68 30.96
C ALA A 37 -4.52 -8.86 29.56
N GLU A 38 -5.25 -8.52 28.50
CA GLU A 38 -4.76 -8.59 27.15
C GLU A 38 -3.38 -7.93 27.03
N LYS A 39 -2.40 -8.70 26.64
CA LYS A 39 -1.05 -8.16 26.39
C LYS A 39 -1.12 -7.31 25.14
N SER A 40 -0.81 -6.04 25.24
CA SER A 40 -0.70 -5.15 24.08
C SER A 40 0.58 -5.47 23.29
N ILE A 41 0.64 -5.02 22.04
CA ILE A 41 1.86 -5.11 21.22
C ILE A 41 3.06 -4.44 21.91
N GLU A 42 2.83 -3.46 22.76
CA GLU A 42 3.86 -2.74 23.50
C GLU A 42 4.42 -3.54 24.67
N THR A 43 3.59 -4.33 25.33
CA THR A 43 3.94 -5.06 26.54
C THR A 43 4.31 -6.53 26.30
N VAL A 44 3.93 -7.08 25.17
CA VAL A 44 4.22 -8.48 24.81
C VAL A 44 5.72 -8.70 24.60
N LYS A 45 6.20 -9.94 24.76
CA LYS A 45 7.59 -10.36 24.54
C LYS A 45 8.61 -9.64 25.46
N GLY A 46 8.17 -9.25 26.66
CA GLY A 46 9.02 -8.57 27.64
C GLY A 46 8.99 -7.05 27.55
N GLY A 47 8.02 -6.48 26.87
CA GLY A 47 7.75 -5.04 26.85
C GLY A 47 8.72 -4.23 25.99
N PHE A 48 8.76 -2.93 26.27
CA PHE A 48 9.61 -1.94 25.57
C PHE A 48 9.39 -1.90 24.05
N GLY A 49 8.16 -2.19 23.57
CA GLY A 49 7.83 -2.18 22.16
C GLY A 49 8.42 -3.32 21.33
N LYS A 50 8.97 -4.35 21.96
CA LYS A 50 9.56 -5.51 21.25
C LYS A 50 8.54 -6.22 20.36
N GLY A 51 7.24 -6.18 20.69
CA GLY A 51 6.19 -6.71 19.85
C GLY A 51 6.21 -6.15 18.43
N TYR A 52 6.49 -4.86 18.27
CA TYR A 52 6.60 -4.23 16.95
C TYR A 52 7.69 -4.84 16.08
N ARG A 53 8.82 -5.24 16.68
CA ARG A 53 9.90 -5.90 15.95
C ARG A 53 9.46 -7.25 15.39
N PHE A 54 8.72 -8.04 16.17
CA PHE A 54 8.20 -9.33 15.69
C PHE A 54 7.16 -9.16 14.58
N VAL A 55 6.33 -8.12 14.64
CA VAL A 55 5.40 -7.79 13.55
C VAL A 55 6.17 -7.36 12.30
N TYR A 56 7.21 -6.53 12.45
CA TYR A 56 8.09 -6.14 11.36
C TYR A 56 8.73 -7.37 10.69
N ASP A 57 9.27 -8.30 11.46
CA ASP A 57 9.90 -9.51 10.94
C ASP A 57 8.89 -10.36 10.14
N ALA A 58 7.63 -10.48 10.61
CA ALA A 58 6.56 -11.17 9.88
C ALA A 58 6.21 -10.48 8.56
N MET A 59 6.10 -9.14 8.56
CA MET A 59 5.81 -8.36 7.35
C MET A 59 6.98 -8.36 6.37
N HIS A 60 8.23 -8.38 6.87
CA HIS A 60 9.42 -8.54 6.04
C HIS A 60 9.47 -9.92 5.37
N MET A 61 9.08 -10.99 6.08
CA MET A 61 8.92 -12.31 5.47
C MET A 61 7.88 -12.34 4.35
N LEU A 62 6.78 -11.58 4.50
CA LEU A 62 5.79 -11.40 3.43
C LEU A 62 6.41 -10.70 2.21
N GLN A 63 7.15 -9.61 2.42
CA GLN A 63 7.87 -8.93 1.35
C GLN A 63 8.82 -9.87 0.62
N GLN A 64 9.65 -10.63 1.34
CA GLN A 64 10.57 -11.62 0.74
C GLN A 64 9.83 -12.72 -0.04
N ALA A 65 8.62 -13.08 0.38
CA ALA A 65 7.78 -14.00 -0.39
C ALA A 65 7.32 -13.36 -1.71
N CYS A 66 6.99 -12.07 -1.69
CA CYS A 66 6.67 -11.30 -2.89
C CYS A 66 7.88 -11.21 -3.84
N ASP A 67 9.10 -10.98 -3.33
CA ASP A 67 10.32 -10.90 -4.13
C ASP A 67 10.55 -12.17 -4.93
N ARG A 68 10.35 -13.35 -4.33
CA ARG A 68 10.48 -14.64 -5.05
C ARG A 68 9.52 -14.77 -6.24
N HIS A 69 8.34 -14.16 -6.16
CA HIS A 69 7.39 -14.13 -7.29
C HIS A 69 7.82 -13.12 -8.35
N ILE A 70 8.33 -11.98 -7.94
CA ILE A 70 8.86 -10.95 -8.85
C ILE A 70 10.07 -11.49 -9.63
N GLU A 71 10.98 -12.20 -8.96
CA GLU A 71 12.13 -12.86 -9.60
C GLU A 71 11.71 -13.90 -10.64
N GLN A 72 10.53 -14.47 -10.50
CA GLN A 72 9.91 -15.38 -11.48
C GLN A 72 9.11 -14.66 -12.58
N GLY A 73 9.22 -13.33 -12.66
CA GLY A 73 8.58 -12.52 -13.69
C GLY A 73 7.10 -12.21 -13.43
N ARG A 74 6.60 -12.41 -12.21
CA ARG A 74 5.21 -12.07 -11.84
C ARG A 74 5.12 -10.66 -11.30
N ASN A 75 3.98 -10.03 -11.53
CA ASN A 75 3.65 -8.77 -10.88
C ASN A 75 3.03 -9.05 -9.52
N VAL A 76 3.39 -8.26 -8.52
CA VAL A 76 2.79 -8.31 -7.19
C VAL A 76 2.12 -6.98 -6.89
N ILE A 77 0.83 -7.02 -6.57
CA ILE A 77 0.00 -5.88 -6.24
C ILE A 77 -0.43 -6.02 -4.78
N LEU A 78 -0.01 -5.09 -3.94
CA LEU A 78 -0.41 -5.03 -2.54
C LEU A 78 -1.43 -3.92 -2.36
N ILE A 79 -2.67 -4.28 -2.04
CA ILE A 79 -3.71 -3.33 -1.69
C ILE A 79 -3.55 -3.00 -0.20
N CYS A 80 -3.63 -1.72 0.15
CA CYS A 80 -3.61 -1.27 1.54
C CYS A 80 -4.72 -0.24 1.78
N HIS A 81 -5.21 -0.19 3.01
CA HIS A 81 -6.03 0.92 3.45
C HIS A 81 -5.18 2.18 3.61
N THR A 82 -5.84 3.31 3.77
CA THR A 82 -5.19 4.58 4.06
C THR A 82 -5.47 5.01 5.49
N THR A 83 -4.48 5.70 6.07
CA THR A 83 -4.62 6.40 7.34
C THR A 83 -4.10 7.83 7.19
N GLU A 84 -4.61 8.75 7.98
CA GLU A 84 -4.09 10.10 8.03
C GLU A 84 -2.99 10.19 9.09
N GLY A 85 -1.93 10.90 8.76
CA GLY A 85 -0.82 11.12 9.67
C GLY A 85 -0.23 12.51 9.52
N LYS A 86 0.18 13.07 10.65
CA LYS A 86 0.87 14.36 10.69
C LYS A 86 2.29 14.21 10.16
N VAL A 87 2.68 15.08 9.24
CA VAL A 87 4.03 15.17 8.68
C VAL A 87 4.69 16.44 9.19
N PRO A 88 5.82 16.32 9.91
CA PRO A 88 6.62 17.47 10.28
C PRO A 88 7.13 18.21 9.03
N ASN A 89 6.98 19.52 8.99
CA ASN A 89 7.48 20.36 7.92
C ASN A 89 8.56 21.30 8.44
N PRO A 90 9.83 21.05 8.15
CA PRO A 90 10.93 21.90 8.61
C PRO A 90 10.89 23.36 8.06
N GLN A 91 10.09 23.60 7.02
CA GLN A 91 10.01 24.91 6.37
C GLN A 91 8.68 25.66 6.64
N GLY A 92 7.82 25.12 7.50
CA GLY A 92 6.52 25.73 7.79
C GLY A 92 5.70 24.93 8.78
N GLU A 93 4.38 25.04 8.68
CA GLU A 93 3.47 24.29 9.53
C GLU A 93 3.43 22.81 9.14
N ASP A 94 3.30 21.94 10.13
CA ASP A 94 3.05 20.53 9.93
C ASP A 94 1.71 20.33 9.18
N PHE A 95 1.63 19.33 8.34
CA PHE A 95 0.43 19.02 7.58
C PHE A 95 -0.05 17.59 7.77
N LEU A 96 -1.33 17.35 7.48
CA LEU A 96 -1.91 16.02 7.45
C LEU A 96 -1.74 15.41 6.05
N GLN A 97 -1.32 14.16 6.00
CA GLN A 97 -1.13 13.41 4.76
C GLN A 97 -1.81 12.05 4.85
N SER A 98 -2.53 11.66 3.80
CA SER A 98 -3.00 10.29 3.62
C SER A 98 -1.83 9.37 3.27
N ARG A 99 -1.66 8.31 4.04
CA ARG A 99 -0.56 7.35 3.93
C ARG A 99 -1.07 5.93 3.95
N ILE A 100 -0.21 5.01 3.59
CA ILE A 100 -0.49 3.58 3.73
C ILE A 100 -0.71 3.25 5.22
N ASP A 101 -1.82 2.57 5.53
CA ASP A 101 -2.16 2.13 6.89
C ASP A 101 -1.32 0.91 7.29
N LEU A 102 -0.06 1.19 7.56
CA LEU A 102 0.93 0.28 8.12
C LEU A 102 1.69 0.99 9.25
N ILE A 103 2.10 0.24 10.26
CA ILE A 103 2.91 0.74 11.36
C ILE A 103 4.22 1.32 10.83
N ASP A 104 4.60 2.46 11.40
CA ASP A 104 5.88 3.09 11.08
C ASP A 104 6.45 3.78 12.33
N ASN A 105 7.14 3.03 13.14
CA ASN A 105 7.84 3.51 14.32
C ASN A 105 9.28 2.97 14.37
N LYS A 106 10.07 3.41 15.33
CA LYS A 106 11.48 3.03 15.43
C LYS A 106 11.71 1.52 15.59
N GLN A 107 10.77 0.79 16.20
CA GLN A 107 10.88 -0.65 16.44
C GLN A 107 10.33 -1.48 15.28
N GLY A 108 9.43 -0.92 14.48
CA GLY A 108 8.79 -1.61 13.36
C GLY A 108 8.45 -0.65 12.22
N PRO A 109 9.42 -0.21 11.41
CA PRO A 109 9.19 0.70 10.30
C PRO A 109 8.61 -0.04 9.07
N ILE A 110 7.42 -0.63 9.24
CA ILE A 110 6.79 -1.48 8.22
C ILE A 110 6.35 -0.66 7.01
N ARG A 111 5.73 0.51 7.22
CA ARG A 111 5.33 1.38 6.12
C ARG A 111 6.54 1.80 5.29
N SER A 112 7.61 2.28 5.94
CA SER A 112 8.86 2.67 5.28
C SER A 112 9.49 1.51 4.50
N LEU A 113 9.39 0.26 5.01
CA LEU A 113 9.83 -0.94 4.31
C LEU A 113 9.12 -1.08 2.96
N PHE A 114 7.78 -1.08 2.95
CA PHE A 114 7.00 -1.27 1.74
C PHE A 114 7.04 -0.07 0.80
N GLU A 115 7.06 1.15 1.33
CA GLU A 115 7.21 2.37 0.52
C GLU A 115 8.56 2.41 -0.21
N SER A 116 9.63 1.93 0.40
CA SER A 116 10.94 1.85 -0.23
C SER A 116 11.00 0.74 -1.28
N TRP A 117 10.40 -0.40 -0.99
CA TRP A 117 10.42 -1.60 -1.82
C TRP A 117 9.60 -1.45 -3.10
N ALA A 118 8.35 -0.96 -3.02
CA ALA A 118 7.46 -0.87 -4.16
C ALA A 118 8.04 0.03 -5.27
N ASP A 119 7.90 -0.37 -6.52
CA ASP A 119 8.23 0.48 -7.68
C ASP A 119 7.20 1.57 -7.89
N HIS A 120 5.94 1.25 -7.63
CA HIS A 120 4.82 2.16 -7.76
C HIS A 120 3.99 2.14 -6.49
N ILE A 121 3.55 3.32 -6.07
CA ILE A 121 2.56 3.52 -5.01
C ILE A 121 1.50 4.41 -5.62
N PHE A 122 0.30 3.88 -5.76
CA PHE A 122 -0.85 4.60 -6.30
C PHE A 122 -1.81 4.95 -5.17
N PHE A 123 -2.11 6.22 -5.04
CA PHE A 123 -3.18 6.66 -4.16
C PHE A 123 -4.46 6.82 -4.98
N ILE A 124 -5.50 6.08 -4.62
CA ILE A 124 -6.78 6.08 -5.33
C ILE A 124 -7.83 6.78 -4.49
N ALA A 125 -8.37 7.86 -5.00
CA ALA A 125 -9.41 8.64 -4.34
C ALA A 125 -10.55 8.96 -5.31
N ARG A 126 -11.70 9.36 -4.72
CA ARG A 126 -12.76 10.01 -5.50
C ARG A 126 -12.38 11.46 -5.69
N ASP A 127 -12.69 11.98 -6.88
CA ASP A 127 -12.66 13.42 -7.13
C ASP A 127 -13.75 14.08 -6.29
N VAL A 128 -13.35 14.93 -5.35
CA VAL A 128 -14.26 15.65 -4.45
C VAL A 128 -13.98 17.15 -4.58
N ALA A 129 -14.95 17.88 -5.07
CA ALA A 129 -14.94 19.33 -5.02
C ALA A 129 -15.62 19.82 -3.74
N VAL A 130 -15.00 20.73 -3.02
CA VAL A 130 -15.57 21.37 -1.83
C VAL A 130 -15.88 22.83 -2.14
N SER A 131 -17.14 23.21 -2.01
CA SER A 131 -17.59 24.59 -2.17
C SER A 131 -18.57 24.95 -1.07
N GLY A 132 -18.34 26.07 -0.38
CA GLY A 132 -19.21 26.55 0.70
C GLY A 132 -19.35 25.54 1.87
N GLY A 133 -18.31 24.79 2.19
CA GLY A 133 -18.33 23.77 3.24
C GLY A 133 -19.08 22.48 2.89
N LYS A 134 -19.56 22.34 1.65
CA LYS A 134 -20.25 21.14 1.16
C LYS A 134 -19.36 20.42 0.15
N GLY A 135 -19.11 19.12 0.40
CA GLY A 135 -18.44 18.24 -0.54
C GLY A 135 -19.40 17.79 -1.65
N SER A 136 -18.95 17.85 -2.89
CA SER A 136 -19.64 17.27 -4.05
C SER A 136 -18.66 16.37 -4.82
N SER A 137 -19.15 15.29 -5.40
CA SER A 137 -18.35 14.41 -6.25
C SER A 137 -19.17 14.01 -7.46
N LYS A 138 -18.56 14.08 -8.65
CA LYS A 138 -19.14 13.58 -9.90
C LYS A 138 -19.04 12.06 -10.02
N GLY A 139 -18.48 11.37 -9.02
CA GLY A 139 -18.26 9.94 -9.05
C GLY A 139 -16.98 9.50 -9.78
N THR A 140 -16.28 10.44 -10.41
CA THR A 140 -14.96 10.22 -11.02
C THR A 140 -13.96 9.81 -9.95
N ARG A 141 -13.06 8.92 -10.32
CA ARG A 141 -11.94 8.51 -9.47
C ARG A 141 -10.64 8.98 -10.09
N ALA A 142 -9.67 9.28 -9.25
CA ALA A 142 -8.33 9.66 -9.66
C ALA A 142 -7.32 8.69 -9.04
N ILE A 143 -6.35 8.29 -9.85
CA ILE A 143 -5.17 7.56 -9.43
C ILE A 143 -4.01 8.57 -9.41
N GLN A 144 -3.52 8.87 -8.22
CA GLN A 144 -2.36 9.72 -8.03
C GLN A 144 -1.11 8.86 -8.10
N THR A 145 -0.16 9.23 -8.94
CA THR A 145 1.07 8.47 -9.21
C THR A 145 2.32 9.13 -8.64
N GLN A 146 2.20 10.38 -8.18
CA GLN A 146 3.30 11.18 -7.64
C GLN A 146 2.96 11.70 -6.26
N TRP A 147 3.99 11.86 -5.44
CA TRP A 147 3.90 12.41 -4.10
C TRP A 147 3.29 13.81 -4.08
N SER A 148 2.51 14.09 -3.05
CA SER A 148 2.04 15.43 -2.73
C SER A 148 1.96 15.61 -1.20
N PRO A 149 1.79 16.85 -0.69
CA PRO A 149 1.52 17.06 0.72
C PRO A 149 0.25 16.34 1.23
N TRP A 150 -0.68 15.99 0.35
CA TRP A 150 -1.97 15.41 0.70
C TRP A 150 -1.99 13.89 0.74
N TRP A 151 -1.09 13.24 -0.01
CA TRP A 151 -1.01 11.78 -0.10
C TRP A 151 0.39 11.27 -0.41
N THR A 152 0.66 10.05 0.02
CA THR A 152 1.85 9.32 -0.41
C THR A 152 1.54 8.59 -1.71
N ALA A 153 2.26 8.94 -2.77
CA ALA A 153 2.30 8.21 -4.03
C ALA A 153 3.69 8.26 -4.63
N LYS A 154 4.02 7.30 -5.48
CA LYS A 154 5.33 7.19 -6.12
C LYS A 154 5.20 6.39 -7.41
N SER A 155 5.94 6.78 -8.44
CA SER A 155 6.11 5.98 -9.64
C SER A 155 7.54 6.09 -10.14
N ARG A 156 8.21 4.95 -10.30
CA ARG A 156 9.48 4.87 -11.03
C ARG A 156 9.19 4.89 -12.52
N ALA A 157 10.19 5.35 -13.32
CA ALA A 157 10.08 5.27 -14.76
C ALA A 157 9.99 3.80 -15.20
N ILE A 158 9.09 3.52 -16.12
CA ILE A 158 8.86 2.21 -16.73
C ILE A 158 9.49 2.18 -18.13
N VAL A 159 9.68 0.99 -18.69
CA VAL A 159 10.14 0.82 -20.06
C VAL A 159 9.00 0.30 -20.90
N VAL A 160 8.55 1.09 -21.86
CA VAL A 160 7.49 0.74 -22.82
C VAL A 160 8.04 0.86 -24.22
N GLY A 161 8.01 -0.23 -24.98
CA GLY A 161 8.54 -0.23 -26.35
C GLY A 161 10.04 0.08 -26.46
N GLY A 162 10.81 -0.14 -25.38
CA GLY A 162 12.24 0.18 -25.31
C GLY A 162 12.55 1.60 -24.84
N GLU A 163 11.56 2.45 -24.64
CA GLU A 163 11.71 3.81 -24.17
C GLU A 163 11.37 3.95 -22.70
N ARG A 164 12.09 4.85 -22.00
CA ARG A 164 11.82 5.18 -20.61
C ARG A 164 10.66 6.18 -20.53
N VAL A 165 9.58 5.78 -19.90
CA VAL A 165 8.36 6.58 -19.77
C VAL A 165 8.05 6.82 -18.29
N SER A 166 7.64 8.04 -17.96
CA SER A 166 7.08 8.37 -16.65
C SER A 166 5.56 8.42 -16.73
N LEU A 167 4.89 7.88 -15.72
CA LEU A 167 3.43 8.02 -15.64
C LEU A 167 3.04 9.48 -15.39
N PRO A 168 1.90 9.95 -15.95
CA PRO A 168 1.37 11.27 -15.62
C PRO A 168 1.09 11.34 -14.12
N PRO A 169 1.16 12.53 -13.49
CA PRO A 169 0.93 12.70 -12.04
C PRO A 169 -0.41 12.18 -11.57
N GLU A 170 -1.40 12.24 -12.43
CA GLU A 170 -2.78 11.86 -12.15
C GLU A 170 -3.41 11.20 -13.37
N VAL A 171 -4.16 10.13 -13.13
CA VAL A 171 -4.95 9.43 -14.14
C VAL A 171 -6.39 9.39 -13.67
N PHE A 172 -7.29 10.01 -14.42
CA PHE A 172 -8.72 9.96 -14.16
C PHE A 172 -9.34 8.75 -14.82
N TYR A 173 -10.31 8.16 -14.16
CA TYR A 173 -11.16 7.15 -14.76
C TYR A 173 -12.62 7.35 -14.36
N PRO A 174 -13.56 7.13 -15.28
CA PRO A 174 -14.97 7.37 -15.07
C PRO A 174 -15.54 6.43 -14.00
N ASN A 175 -16.77 6.70 -13.59
CA ASN A 175 -17.50 5.86 -12.65
C ASN A 175 -17.69 4.45 -13.29
N PRO A 176 -17.43 3.35 -12.55
CA PRO A 176 -17.61 1.97 -13.05
C PRO A 176 -19.01 1.65 -13.59
N LYS A 177 -20.02 2.48 -13.31
CA LYS A 177 -21.36 2.32 -13.88
C LYS A 177 -21.44 2.71 -15.36
N ASP A 178 -20.54 3.62 -15.77
CA ASP A 178 -20.56 4.19 -17.12
C ASP A 178 -19.48 3.59 -18.01
N ASP A 179 -18.44 3.00 -17.40
CA ASP A 179 -17.30 2.39 -18.12
C ASP A 179 -16.71 1.26 -17.27
N GLN A 180 -16.86 0.03 -17.74
CA GLN A 180 -16.29 -1.15 -17.07
C GLN A 180 -14.76 -1.18 -17.15
N ASP A 181 -14.16 -0.47 -18.11
CA ASP A 181 -12.74 -0.45 -18.38
C ASP A 181 -12.02 0.78 -17.77
N GLY A 182 -12.67 1.51 -16.87
CA GLY A 182 -12.18 2.78 -16.33
C GLY A 182 -10.77 2.74 -15.71
N ALA A 183 -10.32 1.59 -15.21
CA ALA A 183 -8.96 1.40 -14.73
C ALA A 183 -7.98 0.96 -15.82
N ALA A 184 -8.43 0.65 -17.03
CA ALA A 184 -7.59 0.12 -18.11
C ALA A 184 -6.51 1.12 -18.54
N GLU A 185 -6.77 2.41 -18.43
CA GLU A 185 -5.84 3.46 -18.84
C GLU A 185 -4.52 3.39 -18.05
N ILE A 186 -4.54 3.17 -16.74
CA ILE A 186 -3.30 3.05 -15.98
C ILE A 186 -2.49 1.83 -16.42
N TRP A 187 -3.15 0.70 -16.70
CA TRP A 187 -2.49 -0.51 -17.17
C TRP A 187 -1.90 -0.32 -18.58
N ARG A 188 -2.65 0.35 -19.46
CA ARG A 188 -2.16 0.71 -20.79
C ARG A 188 -0.91 1.60 -20.72
N LEU A 189 -0.93 2.62 -19.88
CA LEU A 189 0.21 3.51 -19.64
C LEU A 189 1.43 2.76 -19.08
N MET A 190 1.21 1.71 -18.31
CA MET A 190 2.28 0.85 -17.79
C MET A 190 2.76 -0.21 -18.80
N GLY A 191 2.20 -0.25 -20.00
CA GLY A 191 2.61 -1.18 -21.05
C GLY A 191 1.97 -2.57 -20.97
N PHE A 192 0.98 -2.78 -20.09
CA PHE A 192 0.18 -4.01 -20.04
C PHE A 192 -0.93 -3.99 -21.11
N ASN A 193 -0.54 -3.95 -22.36
CA ASN A 193 -1.47 -4.00 -23.48
C ASN A 193 -1.82 -5.47 -23.74
N LYS A 194 -3.04 -5.87 -23.46
CA LYS A 194 -3.69 -7.04 -24.08
C LYS A 194 -4.98 -6.61 -24.71
#